data_da696bf26d6fbc1c7b0c76054730ac73
#
_entry.id   da696bf26d6fbc1c7b0c76054730ac73
#
_cell.length_a   1.000
_cell.length_b   1.000
_cell.length_c   1.000
_cell.angle_alpha   90.00
_cell.angle_beta   90.00
_cell.angle_gamma   90.00
#
_symmetry.space_group_name_H-M   'P 1'
#
loop_
_entity.id
_entity.type
_entity.pdbx_description
1 polymer ?
#
loop_
_entity_poly.entity_id
_entity_poly.type
_entity_poly.pdbx_seq_one_letter_code
_entity_poly.pdbx_strand_id
1 'polypeptide(L)'
;ALLLGKAKDNNASASLGPFIRLFDASFSLADIKAAEIGLNVTGEDGFVLEGHSSMSQISRTPESLVAAAIGRHHQYPDGFVIYLGTMFAPVKDRGGVGKGFTHKPNDIVTISTPKLGSLSNRVRLSTQCPPWTYGASHLLRDLAAAELL
;
A
#
# COMPACT_ATOMS: atom_id res chain seq x y z
N ALA A 1 1.73 -23.60 4.33
CA ALA A 1 0.69 -23.43 3.34
C ALA A 1 1.09 -22.32 2.39
N LEU A 2 1.04 -22.60 1.09
CA LEU A 2 1.41 -21.62 0.06
C LEU A 2 0.29 -20.61 -0.20
N LEU A 3 -0.95 -20.97 0.10
CA LEU A 3 -2.11 -20.12 -0.08
C LEU A 3 -2.54 -19.54 1.26
N LEU A 4 -2.54 -18.23 1.34
CA LEU A 4 -2.87 -17.50 2.57
C LEU A 4 -4.38 -17.41 2.82
N GLY A 5 -5.20 -17.83 1.88
CA GLY A 5 -6.65 -17.73 1.99
C GLY A 5 -7.09 -16.29 2.30
N LYS A 6 -7.77 -16.10 3.41
CA LYS A 6 -8.27 -14.79 3.86
C LYS A 6 -7.24 -13.94 4.60
N ALA A 7 -5.97 -14.30 4.60
CA ALA A 7 -4.95 -13.56 5.38
C ALA A 7 -4.79 -12.09 4.97
N LYS A 8 -5.22 -11.74 3.76
CA LYS A 8 -5.20 -10.38 3.24
C LYS A 8 -6.58 -9.82 2.88
N ASP A 9 -7.63 -10.51 3.30
CA ASP A 9 -9.02 -10.17 3.07
C ASP A 9 -9.70 -9.87 4.43
N ASN A 10 -9.10 -8.96 5.17
CA ASN A 10 -9.58 -8.53 6.48
C ASN A 10 -9.81 -7.02 6.48
N ASN A 11 -10.65 -6.54 7.40
CA ASN A 11 -10.83 -5.11 7.60
C ASN A 11 -9.48 -4.42 7.83
N ALA A 12 -9.28 -3.29 7.16
CA ALA A 12 -8.07 -2.47 7.24
C ALA A 12 -6.75 -3.20 6.89
N SER A 13 -6.79 -4.29 6.11
CA SER A 13 -5.57 -5.00 5.68
C SER A 13 -4.80 -4.28 4.58
N ALA A 14 -5.40 -3.29 3.94
CA ALA A 14 -4.77 -2.44 2.92
C ALA A 14 -5.13 -0.98 3.14
N SER A 15 -4.24 -0.08 2.75
CA SER A 15 -4.46 1.36 2.79
C SER A 15 -4.04 1.99 1.48
N LEU A 16 -4.87 2.89 0.96
CA LEU A 16 -4.57 3.74 -0.18
C LEU A 16 -4.38 5.18 0.32
N GLY A 17 -3.36 5.84 -0.17
CA GLY A 17 -2.98 7.19 0.25
C GLY A 17 -4.05 8.22 -0.04
N PRO A 18 -4.04 9.42 0.56
CA PRO A 18 -5.20 10.30 0.58
C PRO A 18 -5.60 10.84 -0.79
N PHE A 19 -4.76 10.69 -1.82
CA PHE A 19 -5.02 11.13 -3.19
C PHE A 19 -4.35 10.21 -4.21
N ILE A 20 -4.81 10.29 -5.44
CA ILE A 20 -4.21 9.65 -6.61
C ILE A 20 -3.47 10.73 -7.39
N ARG A 21 -2.19 10.50 -7.70
CA ARG A 21 -1.42 11.36 -8.57
C ARG A 21 -1.60 10.92 -10.03
N LEU A 22 -2.27 11.73 -10.82
CA LEU A 22 -2.47 11.49 -12.24
C LEU A 22 -1.23 11.88 -13.03
N PHE A 23 -1.02 11.24 -14.18
CA PHE A 23 0.03 11.61 -15.12
C PHE A 23 -0.28 12.95 -15.79
N ASP A 24 0.74 13.79 -15.88
CA ASP A 24 0.72 15.06 -16.57
C ASP A 24 2.15 15.47 -16.99
N ALA A 25 2.33 16.73 -17.39
CA ALA A 25 3.64 17.25 -17.81
C ALA A 25 4.70 17.22 -16.69
N SER A 26 4.30 17.14 -15.42
CA SER A 26 5.19 17.16 -14.24
C SER A 26 5.37 15.79 -13.59
N PHE A 27 4.57 14.78 -13.98
CA PHE A 27 4.61 13.44 -13.40
C PHE A 27 4.23 12.38 -14.43
N SER A 28 5.13 11.44 -14.65
CA SER A 28 5.04 10.41 -15.69
C SER A 28 5.44 9.02 -15.16
N LEU A 29 5.34 8.02 -16.01
CA LEU A 29 5.80 6.68 -15.70
C LEU A 29 7.32 6.63 -15.42
N ALA A 30 8.11 7.52 -16.02
CA ALA A 30 9.53 7.63 -15.73
C ALA A 30 9.79 8.02 -14.27
N ASP A 31 8.96 8.88 -13.71
CA ASP A 31 9.03 9.27 -12.28
C ASP A 31 8.72 8.10 -11.35
N ILE A 32 7.75 7.25 -11.72
CA ILE A 32 7.44 6.03 -10.97
C ILE A 32 8.63 5.07 -11.00
N LYS A 33 9.24 4.85 -12.17
CA LYS A 33 10.39 3.95 -12.32
C LYS A 33 11.63 4.42 -11.57
N ALA A 34 11.76 5.71 -11.34
CA ALA A 34 12.87 6.33 -10.60
C ALA A 34 12.52 6.64 -9.14
N ALA A 35 11.34 6.27 -8.66
CA ALA A 35 10.90 6.64 -7.33
C ALA A 35 11.76 6.00 -6.23
N GLU A 36 12.21 6.83 -5.31
CA GLU A 36 12.87 6.41 -4.08
C GLU A 36 11.82 6.34 -2.96
N ILE A 37 11.82 5.24 -2.24
CA ILE A 37 10.79 4.93 -1.23
C ILE A 37 11.44 4.79 0.13
N GLY A 38 11.01 5.62 1.07
CA GLY A 38 11.36 5.51 2.47
C GLY A 38 10.29 4.73 3.25
N LEU A 39 10.73 3.91 4.18
CA LEU A 39 9.91 3.25 5.17
C LEU A 39 10.39 3.69 6.56
N ASN A 40 9.48 4.11 7.40
CA ASN A 40 9.75 4.35 8.82
C ASN A 40 8.73 3.59 9.66
N VAL A 41 9.19 2.88 10.68
CA VAL A 41 8.35 2.24 11.68
C VAL A 41 8.78 2.74 13.05
N THR A 42 7.83 3.28 13.81
CA THR A 42 8.05 3.70 15.21
C THR A 42 7.09 2.95 16.13
N GLY A 43 7.63 2.36 17.19
CA GLY A 43 6.86 1.63 18.18
C GLY A 43 6.83 2.33 19.53
N GLU A 44 5.79 2.10 20.32
CA GLU A 44 5.65 2.62 21.70
C GLU A 44 6.75 2.09 22.64
N ASP A 45 7.40 1.00 22.27
CA ASP A 45 8.55 0.41 22.98
C ASP A 45 9.89 1.08 22.65
N GLY A 46 9.87 2.24 21.97
CA GLY A 46 11.05 2.94 21.51
C GLY A 46 11.72 2.33 20.30
N PHE A 47 11.12 1.32 19.69
CA PHE A 47 11.64 0.72 18.46
C PHE A 47 11.53 1.71 17.31
N VAL A 48 12.61 1.83 16.54
CA VAL A 48 12.66 2.59 15.29
C VAL A 48 13.31 1.72 14.23
N LEU A 49 12.66 1.62 13.07
CA LEU A 49 13.22 1.00 11.88
C LEU A 49 13.10 1.98 10.73
N GLU A 50 14.20 2.18 10.03
CA GLU A 50 14.26 2.94 8.80
C GLU A 50 14.67 2.01 7.67
N GLY A 51 13.97 2.11 6.57
CA GLY A 51 14.21 1.34 5.36
C GLY A 51 14.16 2.22 4.13
N HIS A 52 14.88 1.80 3.11
CA HIS A 52 14.95 2.49 1.83
C HIS A 52 14.90 1.49 0.69
N SER A 53 14.18 1.82 -0.37
CA SER A 53 14.11 1.06 -1.61
C SER A 53 14.00 1.98 -2.81
N SER A 54 14.46 1.50 -3.96
CA SER A 54 14.35 2.21 -5.22
C SER A 54 13.53 1.40 -6.22
N MET A 55 12.55 2.05 -6.86
CA MET A 55 11.79 1.44 -7.96
C MET A 55 12.68 1.04 -9.15
N SER A 56 13.84 1.65 -9.29
CA SER A 56 14.81 1.28 -10.33
C SER A 56 15.40 -0.13 -10.14
N GLN A 57 15.27 -0.71 -8.95
CA GLN A 57 15.83 -2.02 -8.59
C GLN A 57 14.79 -3.16 -8.62
N ILE A 58 13.55 -2.88 -8.97
CA ILE A 58 12.55 -3.97 -9.05
C ILE A 58 12.83 -4.89 -10.22
N SER A 59 12.57 -6.18 -10.05
CA SER A 59 12.86 -7.21 -11.05
C SER A 59 11.93 -7.16 -12.27
N ARG A 60 10.74 -6.61 -12.12
CA ARG A 60 9.76 -6.43 -13.21
C ARG A 60 9.28 -5.00 -13.23
N THR A 61 9.21 -4.41 -14.42
CA THR A 61 8.74 -3.02 -14.57
C THR A 61 7.24 -2.91 -14.24
N PRO A 62 6.77 -1.72 -13.82
CA PRO A 62 5.34 -1.49 -13.60
C PRO A 62 4.48 -1.88 -14.79
N GLU A 63 4.93 -1.57 -16.03
CA GLU A 63 4.21 -1.94 -17.25
C GLU A 63 4.11 -3.46 -17.43
N SER A 64 5.19 -4.19 -17.12
CA SER A 64 5.18 -5.65 -17.18
C SER A 64 4.18 -6.24 -16.17
N LEU A 65 4.05 -5.65 -14.99
CA LEU A 65 3.10 -6.08 -13.97
C LEU A 65 1.65 -5.78 -14.38
N VAL A 66 1.40 -4.61 -14.94
CA VAL A 66 0.09 -4.24 -15.49
C VAL A 66 -0.28 -5.17 -16.64
N ALA A 67 0.63 -5.43 -17.57
CA ALA A 67 0.39 -6.34 -18.70
C ALA A 67 0.13 -7.79 -18.27
N ALA A 68 0.63 -8.19 -17.09
CA ALA A 68 0.31 -9.50 -16.53
C ALA A 68 -1.08 -9.56 -15.86
N ALA A 69 -1.60 -8.42 -15.39
CA ALA A 69 -2.93 -8.34 -14.78
C ALA A 69 -4.05 -8.19 -15.82
N ILE A 70 -3.80 -7.41 -16.88
CA ILE A 70 -4.77 -7.18 -17.98
C ILE A 70 -4.38 -8.04 -19.18
N GLY A 71 -5.35 -8.75 -19.76
CA GLY A 71 -5.12 -9.58 -20.93
C GLY A 71 -6.40 -9.91 -21.67
N ARG A 72 -6.32 -10.82 -22.65
CA ARG A 72 -7.48 -11.22 -23.47
C ARG A 72 -8.63 -11.82 -22.64
N HIS A 73 -8.33 -12.34 -21.47
CA HIS A 73 -9.29 -13.02 -20.59
C HIS A 73 -9.63 -12.22 -19.32
N HIS A 74 -9.00 -11.06 -19.11
CA HIS A 74 -9.21 -10.23 -17.93
C HIS A 74 -9.25 -8.75 -18.35
N GLN A 75 -10.40 -8.13 -18.20
CA GLN A 75 -10.66 -6.73 -18.48
C GLN A 75 -11.19 -6.06 -17.20
N TYR A 76 -10.83 -4.81 -17.01
CA TYR A 76 -11.22 -4.00 -15.86
C TYR A 76 -11.71 -2.64 -16.36
N PRO A 77 -12.98 -2.54 -16.82
CA PRO A 77 -13.50 -1.33 -17.47
C PRO A 77 -13.47 -0.11 -16.55
N ASP A 78 -13.60 -0.32 -15.25
CA ASP A 78 -13.57 0.75 -14.25
C ASP A 78 -12.17 0.98 -13.65
N GLY A 79 -11.15 0.32 -14.19
CA GLY A 79 -9.80 0.35 -13.67
C GLY A 79 -9.54 -0.67 -12.57
N PHE A 80 -8.32 -0.70 -12.07
CA PHE A 80 -7.89 -1.56 -10.97
C PHE A 80 -6.68 -0.95 -10.26
N VAL A 81 -6.44 -1.40 -9.05
CA VAL A 81 -5.26 -1.06 -8.27
C VAL A 81 -4.34 -2.28 -8.19
N ILE A 82 -3.05 -2.07 -8.47
CA ILE A 82 -2.03 -3.09 -8.31
C ILE A 82 -1.01 -2.67 -7.27
N TYR A 83 -0.81 -3.50 -6.26
CA TYR A 83 0.27 -3.35 -5.31
C TYR A 83 1.53 -4.03 -5.87
N LEU A 84 2.64 -3.32 -5.93
CA LEU A 84 3.87 -3.81 -6.54
C LEU A 84 4.65 -4.79 -5.64
N GLY A 85 4.12 -5.10 -4.47
CA GLY A 85 4.72 -6.02 -3.51
C GLY A 85 5.70 -5.35 -2.55
N THR A 86 6.41 -6.17 -1.79
CA THR A 86 7.36 -5.70 -0.78
C THR A 86 8.70 -5.39 -1.44
N MET A 87 9.11 -4.14 -1.40
CA MET A 87 10.40 -3.67 -1.93
C MET A 87 11.49 -3.63 -0.87
N PHE A 88 11.13 -3.65 0.40
CA PHE A 88 12.04 -3.67 1.54
C PHE A 88 11.56 -4.70 2.57
N ALA A 89 12.42 -5.67 2.88
CA ALA A 89 12.15 -6.66 3.94
C ALA A 89 12.88 -6.22 5.21
N PRO A 90 12.18 -5.87 6.31
CA PRO A 90 12.82 -5.52 7.56
C PRO A 90 13.63 -6.69 8.12
N VAL A 91 14.89 -6.43 8.45
CA VAL A 91 15.81 -7.44 9.04
C VAL A 91 16.28 -7.04 10.43
N LYS A 92 15.89 -5.85 10.92
CA LYS A 92 16.28 -5.39 12.25
C LYS A 92 15.55 -6.18 13.33
N ASP A 93 16.31 -6.81 14.21
CA ASP A 93 15.75 -7.53 15.34
C ASP A 93 14.94 -6.62 16.27
N ARG A 94 13.81 -7.13 16.79
CA ARG A 94 12.97 -6.45 17.77
C ARG A 94 12.72 -7.36 18.98
N GLY A 95 13.03 -6.84 20.17
CA GLY A 95 12.82 -7.58 21.41
C GLY A 95 13.91 -8.58 21.76
N GLY A 96 15.04 -8.58 21.04
CA GLY A 96 16.23 -9.37 21.33
C GLY A 96 16.93 -9.86 20.07
N VAL A 97 18.19 -10.18 20.21
CA VAL A 97 19.05 -10.67 19.12
C VAL A 97 18.48 -11.97 18.53
N GLY A 98 18.41 -12.05 17.20
CA GLY A 98 17.94 -13.22 16.47
C GLY A 98 16.42 -13.43 16.45
N LYS A 99 15.63 -12.53 17.03
CA LYS A 99 14.16 -12.62 17.03
C LYS A 99 13.50 -12.11 15.76
N GLY A 100 14.26 -11.44 14.89
CA GLY A 100 13.75 -10.86 13.67
C GLY A 100 12.81 -9.68 13.92
N PHE A 101 12.16 -9.24 12.86
CA PHE A 101 11.20 -8.14 12.90
C PHE A 101 9.76 -8.65 12.91
N THR A 102 8.93 -8.02 13.75
CA THR A 102 7.46 -8.12 13.66
C THR A 102 6.84 -6.80 14.08
N HIS A 103 5.72 -6.44 13.46
CA HIS A 103 4.92 -5.32 13.93
C HIS A 103 4.26 -5.63 15.27
N LYS A 104 4.12 -4.59 16.07
CA LYS A 104 3.28 -4.63 17.28
C LYS A 104 2.06 -3.71 17.10
N PRO A 105 0.94 -3.99 17.79
CA PRO A 105 -0.16 -3.02 17.86
C PRO A 105 0.35 -1.64 18.26
N ASN A 106 -0.22 -0.62 17.68
CA ASN A 106 0.12 0.80 17.82
C ASN A 106 1.40 1.26 17.11
N ASP A 107 2.17 0.39 16.47
CA ASP A 107 3.25 0.88 15.61
C ASP A 107 2.69 1.87 14.59
N ILE A 108 3.43 2.94 14.35
CA ILE A 108 3.18 3.85 13.24
C ILE A 108 4.11 3.46 12.10
N VAL A 109 3.52 3.14 10.97
CA VAL A 109 4.24 2.81 9.73
C VAL A 109 4.02 3.95 8.75
N THR A 110 5.10 4.57 8.32
CA THR A 110 5.08 5.64 7.32
C THR A 110 5.85 5.20 6.09
N ILE A 111 5.21 5.25 4.95
CA ILE A 111 5.83 5.05 3.63
C ILE A 111 5.82 6.40 2.91
N SER A 112 6.96 6.79 2.36
CA SER A 112 7.11 8.10 1.73
C SER A 112 7.91 8.04 0.45
N THR A 113 7.63 8.98 -0.44
CA THR A 113 8.42 9.23 -1.65
C THR A 113 8.31 10.72 -2.04
N PRO A 114 9.37 11.35 -2.52
CA PRO A 114 9.39 12.81 -2.71
C PRO A 114 8.25 13.37 -3.56
N LYS A 115 7.81 12.65 -4.61
CA LYS A 115 6.79 13.14 -5.55
C LYS A 115 5.36 12.77 -5.16
N LEU A 116 5.16 11.80 -4.27
CA LEU A 116 3.83 11.32 -3.88
C LEU A 116 3.50 11.63 -2.41
N GLY A 117 4.47 12.20 -1.66
CA GLY A 117 4.28 12.49 -0.24
C GLY A 117 4.39 11.25 0.64
N SER A 118 3.62 11.19 1.70
CA SER A 118 3.69 10.12 2.68
C SER A 118 2.31 9.59 3.07
N LEU A 119 2.26 8.30 3.36
CA LEU A 119 1.12 7.59 3.91
C LEU A 119 1.52 6.97 5.24
N SER A 120 0.87 7.39 6.32
CA SER A 120 1.12 6.88 7.68
C SER A 120 -0.08 6.10 8.18
N ASN A 121 0.18 4.91 8.69
CA ASN A 121 -0.84 4.03 9.24
C ASN A 121 -0.46 3.53 10.63
N ARG A 122 -1.46 3.32 11.47
CA ARG A 122 -1.30 2.69 12.78
C ARG A 122 -1.65 1.21 12.71
N VAL A 123 -0.76 0.35 13.16
CA VAL A 123 -1.00 -1.09 13.23
C VAL A 123 -2.06 -1.41 14.28
N ARG A 124 -3.08 -2.15 13.88
CA ARG A 124 -4.17 -2.63 14.73
C ARG A 124 -4.48 -4.10 14.43
N LEU A 125 -5.12 -4.78 15.35
CA LEU A 125 -5.74 -6.07 15.05
C LEU A 125 -6.94 -5.84 14.15
N SER A 126 -7.12 -6.65 13.11
CA SER A 126 -8.25 -6.52 12.18
C SER A 126 -9.61 -6.62 12.87
N THR A 127 -9.69 -7.40 13.95
CA THR A 127 -10.88 -7.53 14.80
C THR A 127 -11.23 -6.29 15.60
N GLN A 128 -10.31 -5.34 15.72
CA GLN A 128 -10.48 -4.06 16.40
C GLN A 128 -10.65 -2.89 15.43
N CYS A 129 -10.56 -3.15 14.13
CA CYS A 129 -10.80 -2.15 13.12
C CYS A 129 -12.30 -1.98 12.88
N PRO A 130 -12.77 -0.77 12.54
CA PRO A 130 -14.17 -0.57 12.16
C PRO A 130 -14.58 -1.49 11.01
N PRO A 131 -15.78 -2.04 11.03
CA PRO A 131 -16.28 -2.82 9.91
C PRO A 131 -16.43 -1.93 8.67
N TRP A 132 -16.20 -2.51 7.50
CA TRP A 132 -16.43 -1.82 6.24
C TRP A 132 -17.93 -1.84 5.92
N THR A 133 -18.56 -0.68 6.01
CA THR A 133 -20.02 -0.52 5.80
C THR A 133 -20.36 0.35 4.60
N TYR A 134 -19.38 1.04 4.00
CA TYR A 134 -19.56 1.91 2.86
C TYR A 134 -19.11 1.21 1.57
N GLY A 135 -20.03 0.82 0.72
CA GLY A 135 -19.76 0.13 -0.54
C GLY A 135 -20.14 0.98 -1.75
N ALA A 136 -19.96 0.43 -2.96
CA ALA A 136 -20.24 1.12 -4.22
C ALA A 136 -21.66 1.67 -4.33
N SER A 137 -22.67 0.96 -3.83
CA SER A 137 -24.05 1.44 -3.82
C SER A 137 -24.27 2.65 -2.91
N HIS A 138 -23.46 2.81 -1.86
CA HIS A 138 -23.49 4.02 -1.02
C HIS A 138 -22.87 5.18 -1.77
N LEU A 139 -21.71 4.96 -2.40
CA LEU A 139 -21.04 5.98 -3.21
C LEU A 139 -21.94 6.50 -4.33
N LEU A 140 -22.60 5.61 -5.08
CA LEU A 140 -23.50 6.00 -6.15
C LEU A 140 -24.68 6.86 -5.64
N ARG A 141 -25.26 6.51 -4.50
CA ARG A 141 -26.31 7.33 -3.88
C ARG A 141 -25.82 8.70 -3.45
N ASP A 142 -24.63 8.77 -2.86
CA ASP A 142 -24.06 10.03 -2.41
C ASP A 142 -23.71 10.93 -3.60
N LEU A 143 -23.16 10.37 -4.68
CA LEU A 143 -22.88 11.11 -5.91
C LEU A 143 -24.16 11.62 -6.58
N ALA A 144 -25.20 10.81 -6.65
CA ALA A 144 -26.49 11.24 -7.16
C ALA A 144 -27.12 12.34 -6.30
N ALA A 145 -27.04 12.25 -4.97
CA ALA A 145 -27.52 13.27 -4.06
C ALA A 145 -26.74 14.60 -4.16
N ALA A 146 -25.47 14.53 -4.57
CA ALA A 146 -24.61 15.67 -4.82
C ALA A 146 -24.71 16.21 -6.27
N GLU A 147 -25.62 15.68 -7.08
CA GLU A 147 -25.81 16.04 -8.51
C GLU A 147 -24.52 15.85 -9.33
N LEU A 148 -23.72 14.83 -9.01
CA LEU A 148 -22.49 14.48 -9.70
C LEU A 148 -22.63 13.25 -10.62
N LEU A 149 -23.83 12.69 -10.72
CA LEU A 149 -24.21 11.61 -11.65
C LEU A 149 -25.41 12.05 -12.49
#